data_9f8e4d7663da0d30d41b4ac55c8caac4
#
_entry.id   9f8e4d7663da0d30d41b4ac55c8caac4
#
_cell.length_a   1.000
_cell.length_b   1.000
_cell.length_c   1.000
_cell.angle_alpha   90.00
_cell.angle_beta   90.00
_cell.angle_gamma   90.00
#
_symmetry.space_group_name_H-M   'P 1'
#
loop_
_entity.id
_entity.type
_entity.pdbx_description
1 polymer ?
#
loop_
_entity_poly.entity_id
_entity_poly.type
_entity_poly.pdbx_seq_one_letter_code
_entity_poly.pdbx_strand_id
1 'polypeptide(L)'
;EALSVTLTNLGTMPKFSMGHNWVLLAADVKVEAFANDASNAAKTDYVPAAYKDRILAATKLLGPKQSDTVTFKAPMQPGRYPFLCSFPGHVQVGMKGELIVE
;
A
#
# COMPACT_ATOMS: atom_id res chain seq x y z
N GLU A 1 6.52 -17.78 -7.84
CA GLU A 1 6.14 -18.11 -6.46
C GLU A 1 5.07 -17.15 -5.98
N ALA A 2 4.03 -17.70 -5.35
CA ALA A 2 2.92 -16.89 -4.85
C ALA A 2 3.20 -16.46 -3.42
N LEU A 3 2.88 -15.19 -3.13
CA LEU A 3 3.02 -14.61 -1.80
C LEU A 3 1.65 -14.12 -1.34
N SER A 4 1.43 -14.20 -0.03
CA SER A 4 0.21 -13.66 0.59
C SER A 4 0.59 -12.68 1.69
N VAL A 5 -0.10 -11.55 1.73
CA VAL A 5 0.08 -10.56 2.79
C VAL A 5 -1.29 -10.28 3.39
N THR A 6 -1.36 -10.39 4.72
CA THR A 6 -2.56 -10.06 5.47
C THR A 6 -2.29 -8.82 6.30
N LEU A 7 -3.11 -7.79 6.10
CA LEU A 7 -3.06 -6.58 6.90
C LEU A 7 -4.26 -6.57 7.82
N THR A 8 -4.02 -6.31 9.10
CA THR A 8 -5.08 -6.19 10.11
C THR A 8 -4.96 -4.84 10.80
N ASN A 9 -6.05 -4.09 10.83
CA ASN A 9 -6.11 -2.81 11.54
C ASN A 9 -6.61 -3.05 12.95
N LEU A 10 -5.72 -2.97 13.93
CA LEU A 10 -6.04 -3.17 15.34
C LEU A 10 -6.51 -1.89 16.02
N GLY A 11 -6.57 -0.78 15.30
CA GLY A 11 -6.97 0.51 15.85
C GLY A 11 -8.46 0.61 16.13
N THR A 12 -8.86 1.75 16.66
CA THR A 12 -10.26 2.03 17.00
C THR A 12 -10.79 3.28 16.29
N MET A 13 -9.95 3.98 15.54
CA MET A 13 -10.36 5.20 14.85
C MET A 13 -11.10 4.90 13.55
N PRO A 14 -12.10 5.72 13.16
CA PRO A 14 -12.84 5.48 11.93
C PRO A 14 -11.94 5.45 10.68
N LYS A 15 -12.40 4.73 9.67
CA LYS A 15 -11.63 4.51 8.44
C LYS A 15 -11.15 5.80 7.78
N PHE A 16 -11.98 6.82 7.74
CA PHE A 16 -11.63 8.06 7.06
C PHE A 16 -10.83 9.03 7.94
N SER A 17 -10.60 8.65 9.21
CA SER A 17 -9.73 9.40 10.11
C SER A 17 -8.37 8.75 10.25
N MET A 18 -8.30 7.40 10.24
CA MET A 18 -7.07 6.66 10.49
C MET A 18 -7.16 5.28 9.83
N GLY A 19 -7.46 5.25 8.54
CA GLY A 19 -7.48 4.01 7.79
C GLY A 19 -6.08 3.53 7.46
N HIS A 20 -5.96 2.25 7.14
CA HIS A 20 -4.70 1.65 6.73
C HIS A 20 -4.89 0.76 5.53
N ASN A 21 -3.90 0.73 4.66
CA ASN A 21 -3.83 -0.23 3.56
C ASN A 21 -2.38 -0.65 3.35
N TRP A 22 -2.18 -1.64 2.50
CA TRP A 22 -0.86 -2.10 2.11
C TRP A 22 -0.82 -2.08 0.58
N VAL A 23 0.11 -1.31 0.02
CA VAL A 23 0.24 -1.13 -1.42
C VAL A 23 1.67 -1.45 -1.82
N LEU A 24 1.84 -2.43 -2.71
CA LEU A 24 3.14 -2.83 -3.24
C LEU A 24 3.31 -2.24 -4.62
N LEU A 25 4.43 -1.56 -4.83
CA LEU A 25 4.70 -0.82 -6.06
C LEU A 25 5.82 -1.43 -6.87
N ALA A 26 5.85 -1.11 -8.17
CA ALA A 26 6.98 -1.43 -9.02
C ALA A 26 8.24 -0.75 -8.50
N ALA A 27 9.41 -1.34 -8.81
CA ALA A 27 10.68 -0.91 -8.21
C ALA A 27 11.07 0.53 -8.56
N ASP A 28 10.59 1.05 -9.68
CA ASP A 28 10.96 2.38 -10.15
C ASP A 28 10.04 3.50 -9.64
N VAL A 29 9.02 3.16 -8.84
CA VAL A 29 8.10 4.17 -8.29
C VAL A 29 8.72 4.80 -7.06
N LYS A 30 8.68 6.14 -6.99
CA LYS A 30 9.16 6.87 -5.82
C LYS A 30 8.05 6.97 -4.78
N VAL A 31 8.33 6.47 -3.58
CA VAL A 31 7.33 6.36 -2.51
C VAL A 31 6.73 7.71 -2.17
N GLU A 32 7.57 8.74 -2.02
CA GLU A 32 7.10 10.06 -1.63
C GLU A 32 6.19 10.68 -2.69
N ALA A 33 6.53 10.50 -3.96
CA ALA A 33 5.69 11.01 -5.05
C ALA A 33 4.35 10.29 -5.08
N PHE A 34 4.37 8.95 -4.93
CA PHE A 34 3.13 8.17 -4.87
C PHE A 34 2.27 8.59 -3.70
N ALA A 35 2.86 8.73 -2.51
CA ALA A 35 2.12 9.11 -1.32
C ALA A 35 1.48 10.48 -1.45
N ASN A 36 2.19 11.42 -2.07
CA ASN A 36 1.68 12.76 -2.30
C ASN A 36 0.46 12.73 -3.23
N ASP A 37 0.54 11.97 -4.32
CA ASP A 37 -0.59 11.83 -5.25
C ASP A 37 -1.74 11.08 -4.58
N ALA A 38 -1.43 10.07 -3.76
CA ALA A 38 -2.42 9.29 -3.06
C ALA A 38 -3.24 10.13 -2.08
N SER A 39 -2.63 11.10 -1.44
CA SER A 39 -3.33 11.95 -0.47
C SER A 39 -4.44 12.76 -1.11
N ASN A 40 -4.43 12.92 -2.43
CA ASN A 40 -5.46 13.61 -3.20
C ASN A 40 -6.45 12.64 -3.85
N ALA A 41 -6.38 11.35 -3.54
CA ALA A 41 -7.16 10.32 -4.20
C ALA A 41 -8.19 9.67 -3.26
N ALA A 42 -8.84 10.46 -2.43
CA ALA A 42 -9.81 9.93 -1.45
C ALA A 42 -10.95 9.16 -2.13
N LYS A 43 -11.33 9.54 -3.33
CA LYS A 43 -12.42 8.86 -4.06
C LYS A 43 -12.08 7.43 -4.45
N THR A 44 -10.80 7.08 -4.49
CA THR A 44 -10.35 5.73 -4.80
C THR A 44 -9.61 5.13 -3.60
N ASP A 45 -10.02 5.49 -2.39
CA ASP A 45 -9.45 4.98 -1.13
C ASP A 45 -7.95 5.19 -1.06
N TYR A 46 -7.48 6.33 -1.57
CA TYR A 46 -6.08 6.75 -1.57
C TYR A 46 -5.17 5.85 -2.41
N VAL A 47 -5.73 5.21 -3.44
CA VAL A 47 -4.95 4.45 -4.43
C VAL A 47 -5.17 5.13 -5.79
N PRO A 48 -4.24 5.99 -6.24
CA PRO A 48 -4.46 6.78 -7.45
C PRO A 48 -4.57 5.90 -8.70
N ALA A 49 -5.62 6.11 -9.49
CA ALA A 49 -5.84 5.32 -10.71
C ALA A 49 -4.72 5.50 -11.73
N ALA A 50 -4.03 6.65 -11.70
CA ALA A 50 -2.91 6.90 -12.62
C ALA A 50 -1.76 5.92 -12.44
N TYR A 51 -1.68 5.25 -11.27
CA TYR A 51 -0.60 4.31 -10.97
C TYR A 51 -1.00 2.85 -11.17
N LYS A 52 -2.16 2.57 -11.77
CA LYS A 52 -2.67 1.18 -11.81
C LYS A 52 -1.69 0.20 -12.44
N ASP A 53 -0.90 0.64 -13.42
CA ASP A 53 0.09 -0.22 -14.08
C ASP A 53 1.38 -0.37 -13.28
N ARG A 54 1.51 0.37 -12.19
CA ARG A 54 2.68 0.34 -11.31
C ARG A 54 2.37 -0.25 -9.95
N ILE A 55 1.13 -0.59 -9.68
CA ILE A 55 0.72 -1.21 -8.43
C ILE A 55 0.69 -2.72 -8.65
N LEU A 56 1.54 -3.44 -7.92
CA LEU A 56 1.67 -4.88 -8.05
C LEU A 56 0.63 -5.62 -7.21
N ALA A 57 0.27 -5.05 -6.07
CA ALA A 57 -0.76 -5.59 -5.19
C ALA A 57 -1.22 -4.51 -4.23
N ALA A 58 -2.46 -4.59 -3.78
CA ALA A 58 -2.98 -3.62 -2.82
C ALA A 58 -4.14 -4.23 -2.04
N THR A 59 -4.17 -3.97 -0.73
CA THR A 59 -5.33 -4.29 0.09
C THR A 59 -6.38 -3.20 -0.05
N LYS A 60 -7.58 -3.48 0.44
CA LYS A 60 -8.58 -2.44 0.65
C LYS A 60 -8.10 -1.48 1.74
N LEU A 61 -8.69 -0.28 1.76
CA LEU A 61 -8.50 0.63 2.90
C LEU A 61 -9.32 0.07 4.07
N LEU A 62 -8.64 -0.17 5.19
CA LEU A 62 -9.24 -0.86 6.33
C LEU A 62 -9.63 0.13 7.43
N GLY A 63 -10.86 -0.02 7.93
CA GLY A 63 -11.29 0.64 9.15
C GLY A 63 -10.91 -0.17 10.39
N PRO A 64 -11.41 0.24 11.57
CA PRO A 64 -11.01 -0.42 12.81
C PRO A 64 -11.42 -1.89 12.83
N LYS A 65 -10.50 -2.74 13.28
CA LYS A 65 -10.69 -4.18 13.45
C LYS A 65 -10.95 -4.94 12.15
N GLN A 66 -10.68 -4.33 11.00
CA GLN A 66 -10.83 -5.01 9.71
C GLN A 66 -9.52 -5.62 9.27
N SER A 67 -9.63 -6.65 8.42
CA SER A 67 -8.47 -7.32 7.81
C SER A 67 -8.71 -7.52 6.33
N ASP A 68 -7.63 -7.60 5.57
CA ASP A 68 -7.68 -7.99 4.18
C ASP A 68 -6.42 -8.76 3.82
N THR A 69 -6.55 -9.73 2.94
CA THR A 69 -5.43 -10.55 2.47
C THR A 69 -5.32 -10.41 0.96
N VAL A 70 -4.11 -10.13 0.49
CA VAL A 70 -3.83 -10.13 -0.95
C VAL A 70 -2.84 -11.23 -1.26
N THR A 71 -3.05 -11.92 -2.38
CA THR A 71 -2.15 -12.94 -2.89
C THR A 71 -1.68 -12.51 -4.27
N PHE A 72 -0.38 -12.55 -4.49
CA PHE A 72 0.21 -12.09 -5.74
C PHE A 72 1.46 -12.91 -6.06
N LYS A 73 1.87 -12.88 -7.32
CA LYS A 73 3.13 -13.52 -7.70
C LYS A 73 4.28 -12.61 -7.34
N ALA A 74 5.34 -13.18 -6.74
CA ALA A 74 6.55 -12.43 -6.49
C ALA A 74 7.10 -11.89 -7.80
N PRO A 75 7.61 -10.65 -7.83
CA PRO A 75 8.24 -10.11 -9.04
C PRO A 75 9.38 -11.02 -9.49
N MET A 76 9.52 -11.20 -10.81
CA MET A 76 10.52 -12.11 -11.35
C MET A 76 11.91 -11.52 -11.35
N GLN A 77 12.03 -10.20 -11.42
CA GLN A 77 13.34 -9.56 -11.45
C GLN A 77 13.82 -9.24 -10.04
N PRO A 78 15.09 -9.52 -9.74
CA PRO A 78 15.66 -9.12 -8.45
C PRO A 78 15.61 -7.62 -8.28
N GLY A 79 15.39 -7.18 -7.05
CA GLY A 79 15.35 -5.76 -6.76
C GLY A 79 14.61 -5.47 -5.47
N ARG A 80 14.43 -4.17 -5.23
CA ARG A 80 13.73 -3.67 -4.06
C ARG A 80 12.43 -3.04 -4.51
N TYR A 81 11.32 -3.57 -4.00
CA TYR A 81 9.99 -3.15 -4.40
C TYR A 81 9.33 -2.47 -3.20
N PRO A 82 9.06 -1.16 -3.28
CA PRO A 82 8.55 -0.44 -2.12
C PRO A 82 7.10 -0.81 -1.84
N PHE A 83 6.75 -0.86 -0.56
CA PHE A 83 5.35 -0.92 -0.13
C PHE A 83 5.10 0.13 0.93
N LEU A 84 3.83 0.50 1.09
CA LEU A 84 3.46 1.59 1.99
C LEU A 84 1.99 1.52 2.35
N CYS A 85 1.61 2.30 3.37
CA CYS A 85 0.24 2.69 3.60
C CYS A 85 0.01 4.04 2.92
N SER A 86 -0.97 4.11 2.02
CA SER A 86 -1.18 5.32 1.22
C SER A 86 -2.10 6.36 1.86
N PHE A 87 -2.65 6.06 3.04
CA PHE A 87 -3.47 7.04 3.77
C PHE A 87 -2.64 8.29 4.06
N PRO A 88 -3.23 9.51 3.93
CA PRO A 88 -2.45 10.74 4.09
C PRO A 88 -1.68 10.80 5.41
N GLY A 89 -0.41 11.18 5.33
CA GLY A 89 0.47 11.35 6.48
C GLY A 89 1.18 10.08 6.94
N HIS A 90 0.74 8.89 6.53
CA HIS A 90 1.28 7.65 7.08
C HIS A 90 2.70 7.35 6.59
N VAL A 91 3.01 7.64 5.32
CA VAL A 91 4.39 7.47 4.82
C VAL A 91 5.36 8.36 5.61
N GLN A 92 4.96 9.58 5.91
CA GLN A 92 5.81 10.53 6.62
C GLN A 92 6.14 10.09 8.05
N VAL A 93 5.30 9.24 8.64
CA VAL A 93 5.57 8.70 9.97
C VAL A 93 6.16 7.28 9.91
N GLY A 94 6.58 6.84 8.72
CA GLY A 94 7.34 5.61 8.60
C GLY A 94 6.55 4.37 8.19
N MET A 95 5.29 4.49 7.76
CA MET A 95 4.50 3.33 7.34
C MET A 95 4.87 2.93 5.91
N LYS A 96 6.08 2.45 5.73
CA LYS A 96 6.62 2.02 4.45
C LYS A 96 7.72 1.00 4.68
N GLY A 97 8.01 0.23 3.63
CA GLY A 97 9.08 -0.77 3.66
C GLY A 97 9.42 -1.22 2.25
N GLU A 98 10.17 -2.30 2.15
CA GLU A 98 10.58 -2.85 0.86
C GLU A 98 10.45 -4.35 0.85
N LEU A 99 9.92 -4.88 -0.26
CA LEU A 99 10.01 -6.30 -0.57
C LEU A 99 11.28 -6.51 -1.38
N ILE A 100 12.17 -7.35 -0.86
CA ILE A 100 13.46 -7.62 -1.52
C ILE A 100 13.35 -8.95 -2.24
N VAL A 101 13.62 -8.93 -3.55
CA VAL A 101 13.67 -10.13 -4.38
C VAL A 101 15.12 -10.37 -4.75
N GLU A 102 15.62 -11.53 -4.39
CA GLU A 102 16.99 -11.96 -4.69
C GLU A 102 17.03 -13.01 -5.83
#